data_e7f6eaf19a962a5e5265aadd675d1e2d
#
_entry.id   e7f6eaf19a962a5e5265aadd675d1e2d
#
_cell.length_a   1.000
_cell.length_b   1.000
_cell.length_c   1.000
_cell.angle_alpha   90.00
_cell.angle_beta   90.00
_cell.angle_gamma   90.00
#
_symmetry.space_group_name_H-M   'P 1'
#
loop_
_entity.id
_entity.type
_entity.pdbx_description
1 polymer ?
#
loop_
_entity_poly.entity_id
_entity_poly.type
_entity_poly.pdbx_seq_one_letter_code
_entity_poly.pdbx_strand_id
1 'polypeptide(L)'
;MRKVFTILAATMFAGAAFADTENPVVPTPVLSGEVSLDFAETANDKWGGTMGLDLGVDVSGLANIDLDFSATDGNAVTLDNWTVGTEVGGVGVALGDDNGVFVGAEGEQTLAAPAMTESVKVTVGDAAVAVGFTDWTADITDISNIQGAYTISDVAGMAITASGDYNLDNENIVVGAAASGLELGVASLGGTVTYDTDAELFAFEGVANVMGITAYANGDQDDAFQNVGGEYTYNIGGAALTAGANYNVDTEDFTPTAGLSFNF
;
A
#
# COMPACT_ATOMS: atom_id res chain seq x y z
N MET A 1 -4.39 -3.00 20.94
CA MET A 1 -5.64 -2.34 21.33
C MET A 1 -5.47 -1.07 22.19
N ARG A 2 -4.66 -1.03 23.24
CA ARG A 2 -4.49 0.22 24.02
C ARG A 2 -3.85 1.37 23.19
N LYS A 3 -2.89 1.07 22.32
CA LYS A 3 -2.21 2.08 21.47
C LYS A 3 -3.18 2.77 20.50
N VAL A 4 -4.03 2.01 19.83
CA VAL A 4 -5.02 2.52 18.86
C VAL A 4 -6.03 3.45 19.56
N PHE A 5 -6.52 3.09 20.73
CA PHE A 5 -7.43 3.94 21.50
C PHE A 5 -6.78 5.25 21.98
N THR A 6 -5.50 5.24 22.32
CA THR A 6 -4.80 6.45 22.75
C THR A 6 -4.58 7.42 21.58
N ILE A 7 -4.24 6.91 20.40
CA ILE A 7 -4.05 7.70 19.17
C ILE A 7 -5.41 8.25 18.71
N LEU A 8 -6.45 7.41 18.68
CA LEU A 8 -7.81 7.81 18.35
C LEU A 8 -8.28 8.97 19.26
N ALA A 9 -8.07 8.84 20.56
CA ALA A 9 -8.41 9.88 21.52
C ALA A 9 -7.59 11.16 21.29
N ALA A 10 -6.28 11.07 21.02
CA ALA A 10 -5.41 12.21 20.76
C ALA A 10 -5.81 12.96 19.48
N THR A 11 -6.19 12.23 18.41
CA THR A 11 -6.60 12.83 17.14
C THR A 11 -7.95 13.53 17.27
N MET A 12 -8.90 12.92 17.99
CA MET A 12 -10.19 13.57 18.29
C MET A 12 -10.03 14.86 19.13
N PHE A 13 -9.10 14.85 20.09
CA PHE A 13 -8.82 16.06 20.89
C PHE A 13 -8.08 17.13 20.10
N ALA A 14 -7.15 16.77 19.21
CA ALA A 14 -6.47 17.72 18.33
C ALA A 14 -7.45 18.35 17.34
N GLY A 15 -8.32 17.57 16.70
CA GLY A 15 -9.35 18.09 15.81
C GLY A 15 -10.33 19.05 16.51
N ALA A 16 -10.73 18.77 17.75
CA ALA A 16 -11.60 19.63 18.53
C ALA A 16 -10.93 20.97 18.93
N ALA A 17 -9.60 21.01 19.02
CA ALA A 17 -8.86 22.23 19.36
C ALA A 17 -8.77 23.24 18.20
N PHE A 18 -8.99 22.80 16.96
CA PHE A 18 -8.97 23.62 15.76
C PHE A 18 -10.38 23.95 15.22
N ALA A 19 -11.43 23.42 15.85
CA ALA A 19 -12.80 23.75 15.46
C ALA A 19 -13.09 25.22 15.72
N ASP A 20 -13.62 25.89 14.70
CA ASP A 20 -14.06 27.30 14.82
C ASP A 20 -15.14 27.41 15.92
N THR A 21 -14.87 28.23 16.92
CA THR A 21 -15.73 28.32 18.09
C THR A 21 -17.06 29.04 17.83
N GLU A 22 -17.24 29.65 16.66
CA GLU A 22 -18.45 30.38 16.32
C GLU A 22 -19.59 29.52 15.76
N ASN A 23 -19.26 28.35 15.22
CA ASN A 23 -20.24 27.38 14.73
C ASN A 23 -19.69 25.94 14.81
N PRO A 24 -19.79 25.26 15.93
CA PRO A 24 -19.27 23.90 16.04
C PRO A 24 -20.09 22.98 15.12
N VAL A 25 -19.56 22.73 13.92
CA VAL A 25 -20.04 21.62 13.11
C VAL A 25 -19.58 20.37 13.85
N VAL A 26 -20.50 19.64 14.42
CA VAL A 26 -20.21 18.32 14.99
C VAL A 26 -19.87 17.41 13.79
N PRO A 27 -18.61 17.00 13.62
CA PRO A 27 -18.25 16.15 12.50
C PRO A 27 -19.01 14.81 12.63
N THR A 28 -19.63 14.41 11.54
CA THR A 28 -20.32 13.12 11.49
C THR A 28 -19.34 12.11 10.90
N PRO A 29 -18.90 11.11 11.66
CA PRO A 29 -18.03 10.08 11.13
C PRO A 29 -18.76 9.26 10.06
N VAL A 30 -18.09 9.02 8.95
CA VAL A 30 -18.54 8.10 7.90
C VAL A 30 -17.71 6.83 8.03
N LEU A 31 -18.38 5.70 8.19
CA LEU A 31 -17.76 4.38 8.17
C LEU A 31 -17.86 3.82 6.76
N SER A 32 -16.76 3.35 6.25
CA SER A 32 -16.65 2.58 5.02
C SER A 32 -15.79 1.34 5.27
N GLY A 33 -15.82 0.39 4.37
CA GLY A 33 -14.92 -0.74 4.48
C GLY A 33 -15.13 -1.77 3.39
N GLU A 34 -14.23 -2.75 3.41
CA GLU A 34 -14.27 -3.91 2.55
C GLU A 34 -14.08 -5.18 3.37
N VAL A 35 -14.80 -6.22 3.03
CA VAL A 35 -14.55 -7.59 3.50
C VAL A 35 -14.09 -8.38 2.29
N SER A 36 -12.92 -9.01 2.38
CA SER A 36 -12.37 -9.87 1.34
C SER A 36 -12.26 -11.33 1.82
N LEU A 37 -12.35 -12.24 0.88
CA LEU A 37 -12.08 -13.66 1.04
C LEU A 37 -11.20 -14.08 -0.13
N ASP A 38 -9.96 -14.41 0.14
CA ASP A 38 -8.98 -14.77 -0.88
C ASP A 38 -8.58 -16.23 -0.70
N PHE A 39 -8.49 -16.93 -1.82
CA PHE A 39 -8.10 -18.33 -1.87
C PHE A 39 -6.96 -18.50 -2.86
N ALA A 40 -5.92 -19.19 -2.43
CA ALA A 40 -4.78 -19.56 -3.27
C ALA A 40 -4.43 -21.02 -3.06
N GLU A 41 -3.89 -21.66 -4.07
CA GLU A 41 -3.31 -22.97 -3.94
C GLU A 41 -2.01 -22.87 -3.14
N THR A 42 -1.92 -23.68 -2.09
CA THR A 42 -0.72 -23.79 -1.25
C THR A 42 0.08 -25.02 -1.61
N ALA A 43 1.28 -25.15 -1.09
CA ALA A 43 2.09 -26.36 -1.26
C ALA A 43 1.29 -27.62 -0.90
N ASN A 44 1.40 -28.68 -1.72
CA ASN A 44 0.69 -29.96 -1.61
C ASN A 44 -0.77 -29.95 -2.11
N ASP A 45 -1.09 -29.24 -3.16
CA ASP A 45 -2.41 -29.22 -3.83
C ASP A 45 -3.58 -28.91 -2.87
N LYS A 46 -3.32 -28.05 -1.86
CA LYS A 46 -4.34 -27.60 -0.92
C LYS A 46 -4.64 -26.13 -1.17
N TRP A 47 -5.91 -25.77 -0.99
CA TRP A 47 -6.34 -24.39 -0.98
C TRP A 47 -6.23 -23.82 0.44
N GLY A 48 -5.50 -22.73 0.59
CA GLY A 48 -5.51 -21.88 1.77
C GLY A 48 -6.46 -20.72 1.58
N GLY A 49 -7.03 -20.20 2.66
CA GLY A 49 -7.93 -19.05 2.62
C GLY A 49 -7.50 -17.97 3.59
N THR A 50 -7.55 -16.72 3.14
CA THR A 50 -7.36 -15.52 3.97
C THR A 50 -8.64 -14.70 3.93
N MET A 51 -9.07 -14.23 5.08
CA MET A 51 -10.15 -13.25 5.22
C MET A 51 -9.52 -11.91 5.59
N GLY A 52 -9.82 -10.88 4.81
CA GLY A 52 -9.47 -9.49 5.10
C GLY A 52 -10.68 -8.69 5.55
N LEU A 53 -10.44 -7.69 6.39
CA LEU A 53 -11.42 -6.68 6.77
C LEU A 53 -10.72 -5.33 6.85
N ASP A 54 -11.02 -4.45 5.90
CA ASP A 54 -10.55 -3.08 5.89
C ASP A 54 -11.65 -2.17 6.43
N LEU A 55 -11.33 -1.33 7.38
CA LEU A 55 -12.25 -0.38 7.98
C LEU A 55 -11.69 1.03 7.86
N GLY A 56 -12.39 1.89 7.12
CA GLY A 56 -12.14 3.32 7.03
C GLY A 56 -13.12 4.12 7.88
N VAL A 57 -12.63 5.07 8.66
CA VAL A 57 -13.44 6.05 9.38
C VAL A 57 -13.00 7.45 8.97
N ASP A 58 -13.85 8.14 8.22
CA ASP A 58 -13.67 9.55 7.89
C ASP A 58 -14.44 10.43 8.89
N VAL A 59 -13.71 11.27 9.60
CA VAL A 59 -14.28 12.28 10.49
C VAL A 59 -14.18 13.63 9.79
N SER A 60 -15.07 13.88 8.85
CA SER A 60 -15.24 15.08 8.00
C SER A 60 -14.27 16.24 8.26
N GLY A 61 -13.16 16.25 7.49
CA GLY A 61 -12.19 17.35 7.52
C GLY A 61 -11.32 17.43 8.77
N LEU A 62 -11.37 16.42 9.66
CA LEU A 62 -10.55 16.36 10.86
C LEU A 62 -9.54 15.21 10.82
N ALA A 63 -9.97 14.01 10.50
CA ALA A 63 -9.10 12.84 10.47
C ALA A 63 -9.68 11.69 9.64
N ASN A 64 -8.79 10.94 9.02
CA ASN A 64 -9.06 9.63 8.43
C ASN A 64 -8.36 8.57 9.26
N ILE A 65 -9.04 7.46 9.48
CA ILE A 65 -8.50 6.31 10.21
C ILE A 65 -8.76 5.10 9.34
N ASP A 66 -7.70 4.37 9.03
CA ASP A 66 -7.79 3.11 8.28
C ASP A 66 -7.22 1.98 9.14
N LEU A 67 -7.90 0.86 9.18
CA LEU A 67 -7.55 -0.31 9.97
C LEU A 67 -7.70 -1.56 9.11
N ASP A 68 -6.62 -2.31 8.93
CA ASP A 68 -6.61 -3.56 8.18
C ASP A 68 -6.46 -4.73 9.13
N PHE A 69 -7.35 -5.69 8.99
CA PHE A 69 -7.35 -6.93 9.76
C PHE A 69 -7.30 -8.12 8.84
N SER A 70 -6.56 -9.14 9.21
CA SER A 70 -6.62 -10.43 8.52
C SER A 70 -6.80 -11.62 9.44
N ALA A 71 -7.24 -12.73 8.86
CA ALA A 71 -7.26 -14.03 9.48
C ALA A 71 -6.98 -15.10 8.42
N THR A 72 -5.97 -15.91 8.63
CA THR A 72 -5.57 -16.98 7.71
C THR A 72 -5.88 -18.34 8.34
N ASP A 73 -6.54 -19.22 7.57
CA ASP A 73 -6.80 -20.63 7.93
C ASP A 73 -7.42 -20.84 9.31
N GLY A 74 -8.32 -19.93 9.72
CA GLY A 74 -9.02 -20.03 11.00
C GLY A 74 -8.20 -19.66 12.23
N ASN A 75 -7.07 -18.99 12.02
CA ASN A 75 -6.28 -18.37 13.09
C ASN A 75 -7.00 -17.16 13.70
N ALA A 76 -6.41 -16.62 14.76
CA ALA A 76 -6.94 -15.40 15.38
C ALA A 76 -6.89 -14.23 14.38
N VAL A 77 -7.87 -13.34 14.45
CA VAL A 77 -7.85 -12.08 13.72
C VAL A 77 -6.71 -11.21 14.25
N THR A 78 -5.87 -10.74 13.35
CA THR A 78 -4.78 -9.80 13.63
C THR A 78 -5.10 -8.44 13.04
N LEU A 79 -4.64 -7.38 13.70
CA LEU A 79 -4.55 -6.06 13.10
C LEU A 79 -3.20 -6.00 12.39
N ASP A 80 -3.23 -5.97 11.07
CA ASP A 80 -2.02 -6.00 10.25
C ASP A 80 -1.47 -4.60 10.06
N ASN A 81 -2.34 -3.65 9.63
CA ASN A 81 -1.95 -2.26 9.43
C ASN A 81 -2.94 -1.31 10.08
N TRP A 82 -2.49 -0.13 10.39
CA TRP A 82 -3.32 0.98 10.83
C TRP A 82 -2.72 2.31 10.40
N THR A 83 -3.58 3.24 10.04
CA THR A 83 -3.17 4.60 9.69
C THR A 83 -4.14 5.62 10.29
N VAL A 84 -3.61 6.72 10.79
CA VAL A 84 -4.40 7.89 11.23
C VAL A 84 -3.83 9.12 10.55
N GLY A 85 -4.61 9.75 9.71
CA GLY A 85 -4.21 10.92 8.93
C GLY A 85 -5.11 12.14 9.15
N THR A 86 -4.56 13.31 8.88
CA THR A 86 -5.28 14.58 8.84
C THR A 86 -4.66 15.47 7.77
N GLU A 87 -5.46 16.42 7.26
CA GLU A 87 -4.97 17.44 6.35
C GLU A 87 -5.27 18.85 6.92
N VAL A 88 -4.27 19.70 6.98
CA VAL A 88 -4.40 21.07 7.44
C VAL A 88 -3.71 22.02 6.46
N GLY A 89 -4.49 22.85 5.78
CA GLY A 89 -3.95 23.89 4.89
C GLY A 89 -3.19 23.34 3.68
N GLY A 90 -3.56 22.17 3.16
CA GLY A 90 -2.89 21.51 2.04
C GLY A 90 -1.65 20.70 2.44
N VAL A 91 -1.44 20.52 3.75
CA VAL A 91 -0.41 19.64 4.30
C VAL A 91 -1.09 18.44 4.92
N GLY A 92 -0.87 17.25 4.35
CA GLY A 92 -1.29 15.98 4.93
C GLY A 92 -0.25 15.49 5.94
N VAL A 93 -0.71 14.97 7.07
CA VAL A 93 0.13 14.28 8.06
C VAL A 93 -0.56 12.96 8.40
N ALA A 94 0.17 11.86 8.33
CA ALA A 94 -0.33 10.55 8.72
C ALA A 94 0.65 9.84 9.64
N LEU A 95 0.12 9.05 10.54
CA LEU A 95 0.84 8.20 11.50
C LEU A 95 0.33 6.78 11.31
N GLY A 96 1.21 5.80 11.36
CA GLY A 96 0.74 4.41 11.27
C GLY A 96 1.80 3.41 10.88
N ASP A 97 1.36 2.19 10.74
CA ASP A 97 2.14 1.11 10.18
C ASP A 97 1.99 1.15 8.65
N ASP A 98 3.03 0.74 7.93
CA ASP A 98 3.08 0.65 6.47
C ASP A 98 2.68 1.95 5.73
N ASN A 99 3.06 3.07 6.29
CA ASN A 99 2.71 4.39 5.79
C ASN A 99 3.82 4.98 4.88
N GLY A 100 4.58 4.09 4.25
CA GLY A 100 5.68 4.44 3.34
C GLY A 100 5.22 5.23 2.12
N VAL A 101 6.18 5.86 1.46
CA VAL A 101 5.97 6.63 0.21
C VAL A 101 6.84 6.11 -0.93
N PHE A 102 7.61 5.07 -0.66
CA PHE A 102 8.46 4.45 -1.67
C PHE A 102 7.61 3.73 -2.72
N VAL A 103 7.94 3.90 -3.98
CA VAL A 103 7.39 3.14 -5.09
C VAL A 103 8.49 2.25 -5.66
N GLY A 104 8.28 0.94 -5.61
CA GLY A 104 9.23 -0.06 -6.07
C GLY A 104 8.55 -1.15 -6.87
N ALA A 105 9.33 -1.91 -7.62
CA ALA A 105 8.85 -3.09 -8.31
C ALA A 105 8.53 -4.19 -7.29
N GLU A 106 7.33 -4.72 -7.33
CA GLU A 106 6.95 -5.90 -6.55
C GLU A 106 7.49 -7.15 -7.26
N GLY A 107 8.30 -7.93 -6.58
CA GLY A 107 8.84 -9.20 -7.08
C GLY A 107 9.15 -10.13 -5.91
N GLU A 108 9.08 -11.45 -6.15
CA GLU A 108 9.27 -12.47 -5.11
C GLU A 108 10.66 -12.45 -4.47
N GLN A 109 11.59 -11.84 -5.10
CA GLN A 109 12.92 -11.63 -4.54
C GLN A 109 13.31 -10.17 -4.65
N THR A 110 13.42 -9.51 -3.54
CA THR A 110 14.50 -8.66 -3.16
C THR A 110 14.39 -7.16 -3.26
N LEU A 111 13.51 -6.56 -3.98
CA LEU A 111 13.40 -5.10 -3.90
C LEU A 111 12.02 -4.68 -3.41
N ALA A 112 11.51 -5.46 -2.44
CA ALA A 112 10.37 -5.02 -1.66
C ALA A 112 10.63 -3.62 -1.14
N ALA A 113 9.67 -2.73 -1.32
CA ALA A 113 9.72 -1.43 -0.67
C ALA A 113 10.07 -1.66 0.81
N PRO A 114 11.10 -0.99 1.33
CA PRO A 114 11.49 -1.18 2.72
C PRO A 114 10.28 -0.95 3.61
N ALA A 115 9.89 -1.96 4.39
CA ALA A 115 8.71 -1.89 5.22
C ALA A 115 8.89 -0.80 6.28
N MET A 116 7.91 0.07 6.41
CA MET A 116 7.85 1.07 7.47
C MET A 116 6.86 0.59 8.54
N THR A 117 7.35 -0.14 9.52
CA THR A 117 6.50 -0.74 10.56
C THR A 117 5.85 0.28 11.49
N GLU A 118 6.48 1.39 11.74
CA GLU A 118 5.90 2.54 12.48
C GLU A 118 6.42 3.82 11.83
N SER A 119 5.57 4.70 11.36
CA SER A 119 6.01 5.84 10.57
C SER A 119 5.18 7.11 10.74
N VAL A 120 5.81 8.22 10.41
CA VAL A 120 5.18 9.53 10.22
C VAL A 120 5.36 9.94 8.77
N LYS A 121 4.25 10.16 8.07
CA LYS A 121 4.23 10.66 6.70
C LYS A 121 3.74 12.10 6.65
N VAL A 122 4.41 12.91 5.85
CA VAL A 122 3.98 14.28 5.52
C VAL A 122 3.86 14.40 4.02
N THR A 123 2.72 14.93 3.55
CA THR A 123 2.43 15.15 2.13
C THR A 123 2.15 16.61 1.86
N VAL A 124 2.75 17.19 0.83
CA VAL A 124 2.53 18.56 0.39
C VAL A 124 2.43 18.57 -1.14
N GLY A 125 1.22 18.74 -1.65
CA GLY A 125 0.98 18.62 -3.09
C GLY A 125 1.44 17.25 -3.61
N ASP A 126 2.34 17.26 -4.60
CA ASP A 126 2.86 16.06 -5.25
C ASP A 126 4.09 15.46 -4.54
N ALA A 127 4.54 16.05 -3.44
CA ALA A 127 5.69 15.59 -2.66
C ALA A 127 5.23 14.90 -1.37
N ALA A 128 5.91 13.81 -1.02
CA ALA A 128 5.70 13.11 0.25
C ALA A 128 7.03 12.70 0.86
N VAL A 129 7.10 12.73 2.19
CA VAL A 129 8.23 12.23 2.98
C VAL A 129 7.68 11.38 4.11
N ALA A 130 8.27 10.23 4.33
CA ALA A 130 7.96 9.37 5.48
C ALA A 130 9.24 9.10 6.29
N VAL A 131 9.09 9.02 7.60
CA VAL A 131 10.16 8.65 8.54
C VAL A 131 9.69 7.43 9.31
N GLY A 132 10.40 6.34 9.16
CA GLY A 132 10.15 5.08 9.85
C GLY A 132 10.93 5.00 11.17
N PHE A 133 10.35 4.30 12.13
CA PHE A 133 10.91 4.08 13.46
C PHE A 133 10.96 2.57 13.74
N THR A 134 11.99 2.12 14.43
CA THR A 134 12.11 0.72 14.85
C THR A 134 11.05 0.38 15.91
N ASP A 135 10.88 1.23 16.91
CA ASP A 135 9.81 1.16 17.91
C ASP A 135 9.64 2.54 18.57
N TRP A 136 8.74 3.37 18.05
CA TRP A 136 8.48 4.71 18.59
C TRP A 136 7.90 4.72 20.01
N THR A 137 7.40 3.58 20.48
CA THR A 137 6.89 3.48 21.86
C THR A 137 8.00 3.24 22.89
N ALA A 138 9.13 2.71 22.46
CA ALA A 138 10.30 2.51 23.28
C ALA A 138 11.28 3.69 23.14
N ASP A 139 11.58 4.09 21.93
CA ASP A 139 12.51 5.19 21.64
C ASP A 139 12.14 5.91 20.33
N ILE A 140 11.56 7.10 20.42
CA ILE A 140 11.20 7.93 19.26
C ILE A 140 12.43 8.47 18.50
N THR A 141 13.62 8.32 19.03
CA THR A 141 14.86 8.73 18.35
C THR A 141 15.49 7.62 17.51
N ASP A 142 14.96 6.40 17.60
CA ASP A 142 15.43 5.24 16.85
C ASP A 142 14.77 5.21 15.45
N ILE A 143 15.31 6.03 14.56
CA ILE A 143 14.84 6.15 13.17
C ILE A 143 15.47 5.04 12.35
N SER A 144 14.63 4.17 11.76
CA SER A 144 15.07 3.06 10.92
C SER A 144 15.35 3.50 9.47
N ASN A 145 14.45 4.28 8.88
CA ASN A 145 14.59 4.71 7.50
C ASN A 145 13.88 6.04 7.20
N ILE A 146 14.27 6.67 6.10
CA ILE A 146 13.65 7.89 5.59
C ILE A 146 13.31 7.65 4.13
N GLN A 147 12.05 7.84 3.77
CA GLN A 147 11.57 7.76 2.41
C GLN A 147 11.14 9.11 1.88
N GLY A 148 11.33 9.32 0.58
CA GLY A 148 10.84 10.48 -0.13
C GLY A 148 10.25 10.07 -1.46
N ALA A 149 9.17 10.75 -1.89
CA ALA A 149 8.58 10.57 -3.20
C ALA A 149 8.13 11.90 -3.79
N TYR A 150 8.18 11.98 -5.11
CA TYR A 150 7.65 13.09 -5.87
C TYR A 150 6.94 12.59 -7.13
N THR A 151 5.69 13.02 -7.32
CA THR A 151 4.88 12.64 -8.48
C THR A 151 4.77 13.82 -9.44
N ILE A 152 5.03 13.58 -10.70
CA ILE A 152 4.77 14.51 -11.79
C ILE A 152 3.56 14.00 -12.55
N SER A 153 2.45 14.70 -12.39
CA SER A 153 1.21 14.37 -13.09
C SER A 153 1.22 14.91 -14.52
N ASP A 154 0.50 14.23 -15.43
CA ASP A 154 0.27 14.66 -16.82
C ASP A 154 1.53 14.77 -17.69
N VAL A 155 2.47 13.84 -17.56
CA VAL A 155 3.57 13.69 -18.50
C VAL A 155 3.11 12.83 -19.68
N ALA A 156 2.66 13.45 -20.74
CA ALA A 156 2.06 12.78 -21.90
C ALA A 156 0.87 11.85 -21.54
N GLY A 157 0.04 12.28 -20.59
CA GLY A 157 -1.10 11.50 -20.09
C GLY A 157 -0.77 10.48 -19.03
N MET A 158 0.47 10.41 -18.57
CA MET A 158 0.93 9.51 -17.49
C MET A 158 1.20 10.29 -16.21
N ALA A 159 1.10 9.63 -15.07
CA ALA A 159 1.74 10.07 -13.84
C ALA A 159 3.09 9.34 -13.68
N ILE A 160 4.13 10.08 -13.32
CA ILE A 160 5.47 9.54 -13.07
C ILE A 160 5.84 9.88 -11.64
N THR A 161 6.11 8.87 -10.82
CA THR A 161 6.57 9.02 -9.45
C THR A 161 8.03 8.59 -9.36
N ALA A 162 8.87 9.42 -8.78
CA ALA A 162 10.22 9.05 -8.39
C ALA A 162 10.28 8.98 -6.86
N SER A 163 10.94 7.97 -6.33
CA SER A 163 11.06 7.76 -4.89
C SER A 163 12.47 7.31 -4.49
N GLY A 164 12.77 7.44 -3.22
CA GLY A 164 13.98 6.93 -2.62
C GLY A 164 13.75 6.54 -1.17
N ASP A 165 14.46 5.53 -0.72
CA ASP A 165 14.56 5.11 0.66
C ASP A 165 16.02 5.15 1.11
N TYR A 166 16.27 5.64 2.30
CA TYR A 166 17.54 5.57 2.98
C TYR A 166 17.37 4.83 4.30
N ASN A 167 17.93 3.65 4.38
CA ASN A 167 17.96 2.86 5.60
C ASN A 167 19.17 3.30 6.45
N LEU A 168 18.91 3.75 7.69
CA LEU A 168 19.93 4.29 8.57
C LEU A 168 20.76 3.19 9.26
N ASP A 169 20.21 1.98 9.41
CA ASP A 169 20.88 0.90 10.12
C ASP A 169 22.05 0.31 9.31
N ASN A 170 21.87 0.17 8.01
CA ASN A 170 22.88 -0.41 7.11
C ASN A 170 23.41 0.58 6.07
N GLU A 171 22.97 1.85 6.11
CA GLU A 171 23.34 2.92 5.17
C GLU A 171 22.98 2.62 3.70
N ASN A 172 22.03 1.69 3.47
CA ASN A 172 21.59 1.34 2.12
C ASN A 172 20.68 2.41 1.52
N ILE A 173 20.79 2.61 0.22
CA ILE A 173 19.91 3.49 -0.57
C ILE A 173 19.19 2.65 -1.61
N VAL A 174 17.87 2.73 -1.63
CA VAL A 174 17.05 2.16 -2.69
C VAL A 174 16.35 3.29 -3.42
N VAL A 175 16.38 3.29 -4.74
CA VAL A 175 15.68 4.29 -5.56
C VAL A 175 14.66 3.60 -6.45
N GLY A 176 13.52 4.24 -6.64
CA GLY A 176 12.44 3.71 -7.45
C GLY A 176 11.84 4.76 -8.38
N ALA A 177 11.28 4.31 -9.47
CA ALA A 177 10.45 5.14 -10.33
C ALA A 177 9.29 4.31 -10.89
N ALA A 178 8.08 4.87 -10.83
CA ALA A 178 6.88 4.27 -11.39
C ALA A 178 6.26 5.20 -12.44
N ALA A 179 5.71 4.62 -13.48
CA ALA A 179 4.87 5.30 -14.46
C ALA A 179 3.51 4.60 -14.53
N SER A 180 2.43 5.35 -14.52
CA SER A 180 1.08 4.81 -14.59
C SER A 180 0.16 5.67 -15.45
N GLY A 181 -0.94 5.10 -15.90
CA GLY A 181 -1.98 5.83 -16.63
C GLY A 181 -1.70 6.05 -18.12
N LEU A 182 -0.77 5.33 -18.75
CA LEU A 182 -0.62 5.37 -20.20
C LEU A 182 -1.83 4.69 -20.87
N GLU A 183 -2.74 5.51 -21.38
CA GLU A 183 -3.96 5.02 -22.03
C GLU A 183 -3.71 4.73 -23.52
N LEU A 184 -3.92 3.49 -23.92
CA LEU A 184 -3.85 3.01 -25.31
C LEU A 184 -5.20 2.45 -25.75
N GLY A 185 -6.17 3.34 -25.94
CA GLY A 185 -7.53 2.97 -26.32
C GLY A 185 -8.29 2.27 -25.21
N VAL A 186 -8.40 0.94 -25.26
CA VAL A 186 -9.07 0.12 -24.23
C VAL A 186 -8.12 -0.46 -23.19
N ALA A 187 -6.84 -0.17 -23.29
CA ALA A 187 -5.81 -0.65 -22.41
C ALA A 187 -5.17 0.50 -21.65
N SER A 188 -4.84 0.28 -20.37
CA SER A 188 -3.92 1.13 -19.62
C SER A 188 -2.65 0.36 -19.29
N LEU A 189 -1.52 1.05 -19.33
CA LEU A 189 -0.21 0.49 -19.04
C LEU A 189 0.44 1.24 -17.88
N GLY A 190 1.20 0.51 -17.09
CA GLY A 190 2.05 1.02 -16.04
C GLY A 190 3.32 0.19 -15.90
N GLY A 191 4.24 0.68 -15.11
CA GLY A 191 5.44 -0.07 -14.80
C GLY A 191 6.26 0.64 -13.74
N THR A 192 7.08 -0.13 -13.07
CA THR A 192 7.95 0.32 -11.98
C THR A 192 9.35 -0.23 -12.18
N VAL A 193 10.33 0.55 -11.80
CA VAL A 193 11.73 0.14 -11.76
C VAL A 193 12.33 0.51 -10.42
N THR A 194 13.21 -0.33 -9.90
CA THR A 194 13.87 -0.13 -8.60
C THR A 194 15.34 -0.48 -8.73
N TYR A 195 16.19 0.23 -8.01
CA TYR A 195 17.61 -0.06 -7.90
C TYR A 195 18.04 -0.01 -6.43
N ASP A 196 18.67 -1.07 -5.97
CA ASP A 196 19.27 -1.20 -4.65
C ASP A 196 20.79 -1.02 -4.76
N THR A 197 21.35 -0.07 -3.98
CA THR A 197 22.77 0.27 -4.10
C THR A 197 23.69 -0.73 -3.42
N ASP A 198 23.23 -1.43 -2.37
CA ASP A 198 24.03 -2.44 -1.68
C ASP A 198 24.02 -3.77 -2.41
N ALA A 199 22.86 -4.19 -2.90
CA ALA A 199 22.72 -5.39 -3.69
C ALA A 199 23.27 -5.21 -5.13
N GLU A 200 23.46 -3.96 -5.57
CA GLU A 200 23.75 -3.61 -6.97
C GLU A 200 22.73 -4.22 -7.95
N LEU A 201 21.47 -4.36 -7.47
CA LEU A 201 20.40 -5.07 -8.16
C LEU A 201 19.37 -4.09 -8.73
N PHE A 202 18.98 -4.34 -9.97
CA PHE A 202 17.91 -3.62 -10.65
C PHE A 202 16.73 -4.56 -10.87
N ALA A 203 15.54 -4.15 -10.42
CA ALA A 203 14.29 -4.88 -10.65
C ALA A 203 13.27 -4.03 -11.40
N PHE A 204 12.33 -4.70 -12.05
CA PHE A 204 11.26 -4.04 -12.80
C PHE A 204 9.95 -4.83 -12.74
N GLU A 205 8.86 -4.09 -12.90
CA GLU A 205 7.53 -4.62 -13.07
C GLU A 205 6.83 -3.90 -14.21
N GLY A 206 6.04 -4.63 -14.98
CA GLY A 206 5.14 -4.09 -15.99
C GLY A 206 3.71 -4.57 -15.73
N VAL A 207 2.75 -3.65 -15.83
CA VAL A 207 1.32 -3.95 -15.64
C VAL A 207 0.54 -3.45 -16.85
N ALA A 208 -0.39 -4.27 -17.32
CA ALA A 208 -1.34 -3.92 -18.37
C ALA A 208 -2.76 -4.24 -17.89
N ASN A 209 -3.67 -3.27 -17.99
CA ASN A 209 -5.07 -3.48 -17.72
C ASN A 209 -5.88 -3.33 -19.01
N VAL A 210 -6.65 -4.33 -19.36
CA VAL A 210 -7.48 -4.36 -20.57
C VAL A 210 -8.86 -4.86 -20.22
N MET A 211 -9.86 -3.99 -20.21
CA MET A 211 -11.27 -4.35 -20.01
C MET A 211 -11.52 -5.18 -18.72
N GLY A 212 -10.82 -4.86 -17.63
CA GLY A 212 -10.96 -5.56 -16.35
C GLY A 212 -10.07 -6.80 -16.21
N ILE A 213 -9.25 -7.10 -17.22
CA ILE A 213 -8.17 -8.07 -17.11
C ILE A 213 -6.89 -7.32 -16.78
N THR A 214 -6.29 -7.61 -15.65
CA THR A 214 -4.95 -7.13 -15.28
C THR A 214 -3.95 -8.22 -15.61
N ALA A 215 -2.92 -7.89 -16.35
CA ALA A 215 -1.77 -8.76 -16.60
C ALA A 215 -0.50 -8.08 -16.08
N TYR A 216 0.38 -8.83 -15.48
CA TYR A 216 1.64 -8.31 -14.97
C TYR A 216 2.80 -9.26 -15.27
N ALA A 217 3.99 -8.68 -15.30
CA ALA A 217 5.23 -9.43 -15.36
C ALA A 217 6.30 -8.64 -14.58
N ASN A 218 7.08 -9.35 -13.79
CA ASN A 218 8.21 -8.78 -13.07
C ASN A 218 9.48 -9.60 -13.25
N GLY A 219 10.60 -8.99 -12.95
CA GLY A 219 11.90 -9.61 -13.02
C GLY A 219 13.00 -8.67 -12.53
N ASP A 220 14.23 -9.13 -12.62
CA ASP A 220 15.41 -8.35 -12.28
C ASP A 220 16.49 -8.46 -13.37
N GLN A 221 17.69 -7.93 -13.09
CA GLN A 221 18.80 -7.93 -14.05
C GLN A 221 19.34 -9.34 -14.34
N ASP A 222 19.19 -10.28 -13.39
CA ASP A 222 19.71 -11.62 -13.50
C ASP A 222 18.68 -12.54 -14.20
N ASP A 223 17.37 -12.33 -13.89
CA ASP A 223 16.25 -13.08 -14.45
C ASP A 223 15.19 -12.13 -15.02
N ALA A 224 15.16 -12.02 -16.34
CA ALA A 224 14.32 -11.06 -17.06
C ALA A 224 12.81 -11.24 -16.83
N PHE A 225 12.35 -12.44 -16.46
CA PHE A 225 10.97 -12.74 -16.09
C PHE A 225 10.95 -13.78 -14.99
N GLN A 226 10.76 -13.34 -13.75
CA GLN A 226 10.60 -14.24 -12.61
C GLN A 226 9.15 -14.67 -12.44
N ASN A 227 8.22 -13.71 -12.57
CA ASN A 227 6.80 -14.00 -12.47
C ASN A 227 6.03 -13.38 -13.62
N VAL A 228 5.04 -14.11 -14.10
CA VAL A 228 4.04 -13.65 -15.07
C VAL A 228 2.67 -14.06 -14.57
N GLY A 229 1.77 -13.11 -14.47
CA GLY A 229 0.44 -13.41 -13.95
C GLY A 229 -0.63 -12.56 -14.58
N GLY A 230 -1.84 -12.84 -14.16
CA GLY A 230 -2.98 -12.04 -14.54
C GLY A 230 -4.22 -12.43 -13.77
N GLU A 231 -5.12 -11.48 -13.66
CA GLU A 231 -6.38 -11.63 -12.96
C GLU A 231 -7.51 -10.97 -13.73
N TYR A 232 -8.70 -11.43 -13.49
CA TYR A 232 -9.93 -10.83 -13.99
C TYR A 232 -10.87 -10.56 -12.81
N THR A 233 -11.32 -9.31 -12.69
CA THR A 233 -12.28 -8.91 -11.68
C THR A 233 -13.64 -8.64 -12.32
N TYR A 234 -14.66 -9.28 -11.80
CA TYR A 234 -16.05 -9.12 -12.20
C TYR A 234 -16.88 -8.50 -11.07
N ASN A 235 -17.38 -7.28 -11.30
CA ASN A 235 -18.18 -6.54 -10.32
C ASN A 235 -19.65 -6.86 -10.42
N ILE A 236 -20.29 -7.20 -9.30
CA ILE A 236 -21.73 -7.49 -9.18
C ILE A 236 -22.31 -6.62 -8.06
N GLY A 237 -22.77 -5.42 -8.40
CA GLY A 237 -23.30 -4.48 -7.40
C GLY A 237 -22.19 -4.06 -6.41
N GLY A 238 -22.39 -4.31 -5.11
CA GLY A 238 -21.38 -4.04 -4.07
C GLY A 238 -20.37 -5.17 -3.83
N ALA A 239 -20.36 -6.20 -4.69
CA ALA A 239 -19.43 -7.32 -4.60
C ALA A 239 -18.50 -7.37 -5.81
N ALA A 240 -17.28 -7.86 -5.63
CA ALA A 240 -16.36 -8.18 -6.71
C ALA A 240 -15.88 -9.64 -6.59
N LEU A 241 -15.89 -10.34 -7.71
CA LEU A 241 -15.31 -11.67 -7.87
C LEU A 241 -14.01 -11.54 -8.65
N THR A 242 -12.91 -12.02 -8.10
CA THR A 242 -11.61 -12.05 -8.76
C THR A 242 -11.19 -13.48 -9.03
N ALA A 243 -10.63 -13.73 -10.20
CA ALA A 243 -10.01 -15.00 -10.55
C ALA A 243 -8.72 -14.72 -11.30
N GLY A 244 -7.64 -15.34 -10.88
CA GLY A 244 -6.32 -15.10 -11.44
C GLY A 244 -5.42 -16.32 -11.38
N ALA A 245 -4.22 -16.13 -11.89
CA ALA A 245 -3.13 -17.08 -11.76
C ALA A 245 -1.80 -16.35 -11.85
N ASN A 246 -0.82 -16.86 -11.13
CA ASN A 246 0.58 -16.49 -11.24
C ASN A 246 1.40 -17.71 -11.69
N TYR A 247 2.38 -17.48 -12.54
CA TYR A 247 3.36 -18.47 -12.95
C TYR A 247 4.75 -17.96 -12.58
N ASN A 248 5.41 -18.65 -11.67
CA ASN A 248 6.80 -18.41 -11.36
C ASN A 248 7.66 -19.16 -12.38
N VAL A 249 8.49 -18.44 -13.12
CA VAL A 249 9.27 -19.00 -14.23
C VAL A 249 10.44 -19.83 -13.72
N ASP A 250 11.04 -19.46 -12.60
CA ASP A 250 12.24 -20.10 -12.07
C ASP A 250 11.93 -21.46 -11.42
N THR A 251 10.82 -21.51 -10.68
CA THR A 251 10.36 -22.76 -10.03
C THR A 251 9.43 -23.57 -10.89
N GLU A 252 8.97 -23.02 -12.03
CA GLU A 252 7.95 -23.61 -12.91
C GLU A 252 6.61 -23.84 -12.18
N ASP A 253 6.34 -23.07 -11.11
CA ASP A 253 5.13 -23.21 -10.31
C ASP A 253 3.99 -22.36 -10.87
N PHE A 254 2.81 -22.97 -10.93
CA PHE A 254 1.57 -22.30 -11.32
C PHE A 254 0.63 -22.20 -10.11
N THR A 255 0.30 -20.98 -9.71
CA THR A 255 -0.55 -20.73 -8.54
C THR A 255 -1.85 -20.04 -8.97
N PRO A 256 -2.98 -20.77 -9.03
CA PRO A 256 -4.29 -20.17 -9.24
C PRO A 256 -4.77 -19.42 -8.00
N THR A 257 -5.48 -18.32 -8.21
CA THR A 257 -6.08 -17.51 -7.15
C THR A 257 -7.56 -17.25 -7.42
N ALA A 258 -8.35 -17.09 -6.37
CA ALA A 258 -9.73 -16.64 -6.45
C ALA A 258 -10.05 -15.76 -5.25
N GLY A 259 -10.81 -14.70 -5.46
CA GLY A 259 -11.18 -13.75 -4.42
C GLY A 259 -12.66 -13.36 -4.52
N LEU A 260 -13.21 -12.94 -3.39
CA LEU A 260 -14.53 -12.35 -3.27
C LEU A 260 -14.44 -11.19 -2.29
N SER A 261 -14.82 -9.99 -2.70
CA SER A 261 -14.87 -8.84 -1.81
C SER A 261 -16.24 -8.17 -1.81
N PHE A 262 -16.54 -7.48 -0.71
CA PHE A 262 -17.76 -6.72 -0.49
C PHE A 262 -17.41 -5.36 0.10
N ASN A 263 -17.82 -4.30 -0.59
CA ASN A 263 -17.70 -2.91 -0.11
C ASN A 263 -19.00 -2.46 0.57
N PHE A 264 -18.91 -1.71 1.65
CA PHE A 264 -20.04 -1.16 2.43
C PHE A 264 -19.80 0.26 2.94
#